data_879799bca5a132bbc00540975398a1ff
#
_entry.id   879799bca5a132bbc00540975398a1ff
#
_cell.length_a   1.000
_cell.length_b   1.000
_cell.length_c   1.000
_cell.angle_alpha   90.00
_cell.angle_beta   90.00
_cell.angle_gamma   90.00
#
_symmetry.space_group_name_H-M   'P 1'
#
loop_
_entity.id
_entity.type
_entity.pdbx_description
1 polymer ?
#
loop_
_entity_poly.entity_id
_entity_poly.type
_entity_poly.pdbx_seq_one_letter_code
_entity_poly.pdbx_strand_id
1 'polypeptide(L)'
;MSKIGKRAMLLLLALPIGFNVMAQETKKPTLEELIPGGESYRYADNLYGLQWWGDECIKPGVDTLYSIQPKTGKETMVITREQINKVLEGNKAGKLSHLYSVSFPWADKPQMLFTIAGKFIVYDFKNNQVVSTLKPKDGADNEDYCAASGNVAYTIGNNLYAVSYTHLTLPTN
;
A
#
# COMPACT_ATOMS: atom_id res chain seq x y z
N MET A 1 53.39 62.05 -19.24
CA MET A 1 53.25 60.73 -19.95
C MET A 1 52.08 59.99 -19.30
N SER A 2 50.97 59.96 -20.04
CA SER A 2 49.65 59.50 -19.57
C SER A 2 49.51 57.97 -19.80
N LYS A 3 49.17 57.20 -18.75
CA LYS A 3 48.80 55.80 -18.87
C LYS A 3 47.30 55.71 -18.98
N ILE A 4 46.82 55.49 -20.20
CA ILE A 4 45.41 55.20 -20.49
C ILE A 4 45.12 53.77 -20.09
N GLY A 5 44.32 53.61 -18.98
CA GLY A 5 43.80 52.30 -18.54
C GLY A 5 42.69 51.85 -19.48
N LYS A 6 42.91 50.74 -20.16
CA LYS A 6 41.86 50.04 -20.94
C LYS A 6 40.86 49.40 -19.97
N ARG A 7 39.69 50.01 -19.84
CA ARG A 7 38.55 49.38 -19.23
C ARG A 7 37.92 48.43 -20.22
N ALA A 8 38.17 47.15 -20.06
CA ALA A 8 37.44 46.09 -20.78
C ALA A 8 36.00 46.09 -20.29
N MET A 9 35.09 46.56 -21.16
CA MET A 9 33.64 46.49 -20.96
C MET A 9 33.20 45.07 -21.27
N LEU A 10 32.99 44.27 -20.24
CA LEU A 10 32.43 42.91 -20.36
C LEU A 10 30.94 43.03 -20.66
N LEU A 11 30.56 42.93 -21.92
CA LEU A 11 29.17 42.83 -22.33
C LEU A 11 28.69 41.43 -21.99
N LEU A 12 27.96 41.30 -20.89
CA LEU A 12 27.22 40.08 -20.54
C LEU A 12 26.04 39.97 -21.51
N LEU A 13 26.20 39.15 -22.56
CA LEU A 13 25.09 38.70 -23.38
C LEU A 13 24.19 37.81 -22.51
N ALA A 14 23.14 38.37 -21.96
CA ALA A 14 22.04 37.62 -21.40
C ALA A 14 21.30 36.91 -22.54
N LEU A 15 21.68 35.67 -22.82
CA LEU A 15 20.88 34.77 -23.65
C LEU A 15 19.55 34.52 -22.91
N PRO A 16 18.40 34.87 -23.50
CA PRO A 16 17.14 34.43 -22.97
C PRO A 16 17.10 32.92 -23.18
N ILE A 17 17.33 32.17 -22.10
CA ILE A 17 16.97 30.75 -22.07
C ILE A 17 15.44 30.73 -22.16
N GLY A 18 14.95 30.65 -23.39
CA GLY A 18 13.54 30.39 -23.64
C GLY A 18 13.19 29.02 -23.03
N PHE A 19 12.65 29.03 -21.84
CA PHE A 19 11.88 27.91 -21.39
C PHE A 19 10.70 27.76 -22.35
N ASN A 20 10.86 26.89 -23.35
CA ASN A 20 9.71 26.38 -24.07
C ASN A 20 8.89 25.58 -23.04
N VAL A 21 8.05 26.29 -22.30
CA VAL A 21 6.91 25.68 -21.65
C VAL A 21 6.07 25.16 -22.81
N MET A 22 6.29 23.92 -23.20
CA MET A 22 5.36 23.18 -24.02
C MET A 22 4.07 23.18 -23.23
N ALA A 23 3.22 24.16 -23.45
CA ALA A 23 1.84 24.08 -23.02
C ALA A 23 1.31 22.83 -23.70
N GLN A 24 1.17 21.76 -22.93
CA GLN A 24 0.54 20.55 -23.37
C GLN A 24 -0.85 20.97 -23.83
N GLU A 25 -1.10 20.92 -25.15
CA GLU A 25 -2.42 21.24 -25.68
C GLU A 25 -3.40 20.34 -24.94
N THR A 26 -4.16 20.92 -24.02
CA THR A 26 -5.23 20.22 -23.32
C THR A 26 -6.28 19.90 -24.36
N LYS A 27 -6.23 18.67 -24.89
CA LYS A 27 -7.26 18.15 -25.77
C LYS A 27 -8.59 18.26 -25.05
N LYS A 28 -9.50 19.09 -25.58
CA LYS A 28 -10.86 19.16 -25.05
C LYS A 28 -11.55 17.83 -25.32
N PRO A 29 -12.13 17.17 -24.30
CA PRO A 29 -12.85 15.93 -24.53
C PRO A 29 -14.08 16.19 -25.42
N THR A 30 -14.35 15.25 -26.32
CA THR A 30 -15.58 15.28 -27.13
C THR A 30 -16.78 14.76 -26.31
N LEU A 31 -17.99 15.01 -26.82
CA LEU A 31 -19.20 14.52 -26.13
C LEU A 31 -19.21 12.98 -26.05
N GLU A 32 -18.75 12.30 -27.10
CA GLU A 32 -18.65 10.84 -27.15
C GLU A 32 -17.67 10.30 -26.10
N GLU A 33 -16.57 11.01 -25.83
CA GLU A 33 -15.60 10.63 -24.80
C GLU A 33 -16.15 10.82 -23.37
N LEU A 34 -17.25 11.58 -23.21
CA LEU A 34 -17.89 11.86 -21.91
C LEU A 34 -19.16 11.01 -21.64
N ILE A 35 -19.66 10.27 -22.63
CA ILE A 35 -20.83 9.41 -22.44
C ILE A 35 -20.40 8.07 -21.80
N PRO A 36 -20.83 7.79 -20.54
CA PRO A 36 -20.51 6.55 -19.88
C PRO A 36 -21.00 5.33 -20.70
N GLY A 37 -20.11 4.35 -20.93
CA GLY A 37 -20.43 3.15 -21.74
C GLY A 37 -20.26 3.31 -23.24
N GLY A 38 -19.91 4.51 -23.74
CA GLY A 38 -19.56 4.71 -25.14
C GLY A 38 -18.22 4.08 -25.50
N GLU A 39 -17.99 3.71 -26.78
CA GLU A 39 -16.75 3.07 -27.25
C GLU A 39 -15.50 3.94 -27.02
N SER A 40 -15.66 5.25 -27.05
CA SER A 40 -14.58 6.22 -26.81
C SER A 40 -14.50 6.75 -25.40
N TYR A 41 -15.38 6.29 -24.49
CA TYR A 41 -15.39 6.74 -23.10
C TYR A 41 -14.11 6.30 -22.38
N ARG A 42 -13.37 7.27 -21.87
CA ARG A 42 -12.15 7.01 -21.09
C ARG A 42 -12.51 6.94 -19.64
N TYR A 43 -12.53 5.73 -19.11
CA TYR A 43 -12.55 5.54 -17.66
C TYR A 43 -11.25 6.06 -17.06
N ALA A 44 -11.36 6.86 -16.01
CA ALA A 44 -10.19 7.15 -15.20
C ALA A 44 -9.68 5.84 -14.59
N ASP A 45 -8.38 5.61 -14.64
CA ASP A 45 -7.78 4.47 -13.94
C ASP A 45 -8.05 4.64 -12.44
N ASN A 46 -8.93 3.79 -11.92
CA ASN A 46 -9.24 3.78 -10.51
C ASN A 46 -8.13 3.04 -9.77
N LEU A 47 -7.37 3.78 -8.98
CA LEU A 47 -6.39 3.21 -8.05
C LEU A 47 -7.11 2.76 -6.79
N TYR A 48 -7.84 1.63 -6.88
CA TYR A 48 -8.56 1.08 -5.74
C TYR A 48 -7.60 0.52 -4.68
N GLY A 49 -7.97 0.73 -3.42
CA GLY A 49 -7.35 0.08 -2.30
C GLY A 49 -5.93 0.54 -1.98
N LEU A 50 -5.50 1.71 -2.49
CA LEU A 50 -4.24 2.30 -2.08
C LEU A 50 -4.21 2.50 -0.56
N GLN A 51 -3.13 2.10 0.06
CA GLN A 51 -2.91 2.24 1.49
C GLN A 51 -1.53 2.84 1.77
N TRP A 52 -1.40 3.49 2.91
CA TRP A 52 -0.10 3.97 3.38
C TRP A 52 0.50 2.98 4.38
N TRP A 53 1.78 2.71 4.21
CA TRP A 53 2.61 2.05 5.20
C TRP A 53 3.83 2.94 5.47
N GLY A 54 3.79 3.68 6.60
CA GLY A 54 4.72 4.77 6.82
C GLY A 54 4.62 5.81 5.71
N ASP A 55 5.73 6.10 5.06
CA ASP A 55 5.83 7.02 3.93
C ASP A 55 5.67 6.33 2.56
N GLU A 56 5.46 5.03 2.54
CA GLU A 56 5.28 4.25 1.32
C GLU A 56 3.80 4.10 0.95
N CYS A 57 3.48 4.33 -0.32
CA CYS A 57 2.16 4.05 -0.87
C CYS A 57 2.13 2.61 -1.36
N ILE A 58 1.25 1.79 -0.80
CA ILE A 58 1.08 0.38 -1.16
C ILE A 58 -0.15 0.21 -2.03
N LYS A 59 0.01 -0.49 -3.15
CA LYS A 59 -1.07 -0.89 -4.08
C LYS A 59 -1.28 -2.39 -3.98
N PRO A 60 -2.35 -2.84 -3.33
CA PRO A 60 -2.73 -4.24 -3.35
C PRO A 60 -3.27 -4.64 -4.73
N GLY A 61 -2.86 -5.80 -5.21
CA GLY A 61 -3.41 -6.43 -6.40
C GLY A 61 -4.10 -7.76 -6.08
N VAL A 62 -4.42 -8.55 -7.09
CA VAL A 62 -4.91 -9.92 -6.89
C VAL A 62 -3.77 -10.79 -6.37
N ASP A 63 -2.64 -10.78 -7.07
CA ASP A 63 -1.53 -11.71 -6.84
C ASP A 63 -0.26 -11.02 -6.29
N THR A 64 -0.20 -9.70 -6.31
CA THR A 64 1.04 -8.98 -5.97
C THR A 64 0.75 -7.68 -5.23
N LEU A 65 1.53 -7.40 -4.19
CA LEU A 65 1.61 -6.09 -3.57
C LEU A 65 2.72 -5.27 -4.23
N TYR A 66 2.42 -4.03 -4.55
CA TYR A 66 3.39 -3.07 -5.07
C TYR A 66 3.55 -1.89 -4.12
N SER A 67 4.78 -1.42 -3.96
CA SER A 67 5.07 -0.09 -3.43
C SER A 67 5.14 0.89 -4.58
N ILE A 68 4.44 2.02 -4.46
CA ILE A 68 4.43 3.09 -5.47
C ILE A 68 5.23 4.26 -4.93
N GLN A 69 6.18 4.73 -5.71
CA GLN A 69 6.86 5.99 -5.41
C GLN A 69 5.95 7.18 -5.76
N PRO A 70 5.48 7.98 -4.79
CA PRO A 70 4.45 8.99 -5.06
C PRO A 70 4.84 10.06 -6.08
N LYS A 71 6.12 10.40 -6.18
CA LYS A 71 6.62 11.43 -7.10
C LYS A 71 6.70 10.99 -8.56
N THR A 72 6.97 9.70 -8.81
CA THR A 72 7.26 9.19 -10.16
C THR A 72 6.22 8.19 -10.66
N GLY A 73 5.36 7.69 -9.77
CA GLY A 73 4.43 6.59 -10.06
C GLY A 73 5.11 5.24 -10.28
N LYS A 74 6.44 5.14 -10.04
CA LYS A 74 7.16 3.88 -10.25
C LYS A 74 6.69 2.83 -9.27
N GLU A 75 6.24 1.71 -9.80
CA GLU A 75 5.84 0.53 -9.03
C GLU A 75 7.03 -0.40 -8.80
N THR A 76 7.15 -0.89 -7.57
CA THR A 76 8.14 -1.91 -7.18
C THR A 76 7.41 -3.04 -6.47
N MET A 77 7.64 -4.27 -6.89
CA MET A 77 7.04 -5.45 -6.27
C MET A 77 7.56 -5.62 -4.84
N VAL A 78 6.64 -5.79 -3.89
CA VAL A 78 6.94 -6.03 -2.47
C VAL A 78 6.90 -7.51 -2.15
N ILE A 79 5.77 -8.17 -2.43
CA ILE A 79 5.58 -9.60 -2.16
C ILE A 79 4.45 -10.15 -3.04
N THR A 80 4.48 -11.46 -3.32
CA THR A 80 3.41 -12.14 -4.05
C THR A 80 2.51 -12.96 -3.13
N ARG A 81 1.27 -13.15 -3.56
CA ARG A 81 0.30 -14.03 -2.91
C ARG A 81 0.79 -15.47 -2.78
N GLU A 82 1.52 -15.95 -3.79
CA GLU A 82 2.10 -17.29 -3.79
C GLU A 82 3.14 -17.46 -2.66
N GLN A 83 4.02 -16.48 -2.47
CA GLN A 83 5.01 -16.49 -1.37
C GLN A 83 4.32 -16.53 -0.01
N ILE A 84 3.28 -15.70 0.18
CA ILE A 84 2.51 -15.68 1.41
C ILE A 84 1.82 -17.04 1.64
N ASN A 85 1.13 -17.55 0.63
CA ASN A 85 0.39 -18.81 0.74
C ASN A 85 1.30 -20.01 1.06
N LYS A 86 2.51 -20.05 0.54
CA LYS A 86 3.49 -21.08 0.87
C LYS A 86 3.82 -21.11 2.37
N VAL A 87 3.95 -19.92 2.99
CA VAL A 87 4.19 -19.81 4.43
C VAL A 87 2.92 -20.15 5.23
N LEU A 88 1.75 -19.70 4.79
CA LEU A 88 0.48 -20.00 5.43
C LEU A 88 0.16 -21.49 5.45
N GLU A 89 0.46 -22.22 4.38
CA GLU A 89 0.30 -23.66 4.29
C GLU A 89 1.17 -24.37 5.34
N GLY A 90 2.44 -23.97 5.46
CA GLY A 90 3.35 -24.49 6.50
C GLY A 90 2.85 -24.27 7.92
N ASN A 91 2.12 -23.19 8.15
CA ASN A 91 1.54 -22.85 9.47
C ASN A 91 0.08 -23.31 9.64
N LYS A 92 -0.49 -24.04 8.69
CA LYS A 92 -1.92 -24.49 8.69
C LYS A 92 -2.89 -23.33 8.90
N ALA A 93 -2.52 -22.14 8.41
CA ALA A 93 -3.27 -20.91 8.62
C ALA A 93 -4.39 -20.70 7.59
N GLY A 94 -4.42 -21.50 6.53
CA GLY A 94 -5.35 -21.39 5.42
C GLY A 94 -4.70 -20.83 4.17
N LYS A 95 -5.50 -20.31 3.21
CA LYS A 95 -5.04 -19.78 1.94
C LYS A 95 -5.67 -18.42 1.65
N LEU A 96 -4.85 -17.46 1.31
CA LEU A 96 -5.28 -16.13 0.90
C LEU A 96 -5.68 -16.16 -0.58
N SER A 97 -6.89 -15.71 -0.91
CA SER A 97 -7.42 -15.74 -2.28
C SER A 97 -6.97 -14.55 -3.14
N HIS A 98 -6.77 -13.38 -2.51
CA HIS A 98 -6.32 -12.14 -3.13
C HIS A 98 -5.70 -11.21 -2.08
N LEU A 99 -4.97 -10.19 -2.53
CA LEU A 99 -4.29 -9.24 -1.64
C LEU A 99 -5.08 -7.95 -1.39
N TYR A 100 -6.29 -7.79 -1.95
CA TYR A 100 -7.12 -6.60 -1.70
C TYR A 100 -7.62 -6.46 -0.27
N SER A 101 -7.69 -7.57 0.47
CA SER A 101 -8.18 -7.61 1.86
C SER A 101 -7.08 -7.38 2.90
N VAL A 102 -5.85 -7.15 2.49
CA VAL A 102 -4.77 -6.86 3.43
C VAL A 102 -4.82 -5.41 3.89
N SER A 103 -4.41 -5.15 5.12
CA SER A 103 -4.27 -3.81 5.68
C SER A 103 -2.91 -3.63 6.37
N PHE A 104 -2.47 -2.37 6.51
CA PHE A 104 -1.17 -2.00 7.08
C PHE A 104 -1.36 -1.09 8.30
N PRO A 105 -1.86 -1.63 9.42
CA PRO A 105 -2.18 -0.81 10.59
C PRO A 105 -0.96 -0.28 11.36
N TRP A 106 0.24 -0.79 11.06
CA TRP A 106 1.49 -0.36 11.72
C TRP A 106 2.40 0.37 10.73
N ALA A 107 2.57 1.66 10.91
CA ALA A 107 3.43 2.48 10.04
C ALA A 107 4.93 2.17 10.19
N ASP A 108 5.34 1.70 11.37
CA ASP A 108 6.73 1.43 11.78
C ASP A 108 7.16 -0.04 11.65
N LYS A 109 6.23 -0.95 11.36
CA LYS A 109 6.50 -2.39 11.26
C LYS A 109 6.18 -2.91 9.86
N PRO A 110 7.02 -3.78 9.28
CA PRO A 110 6.77 -4.40 7.97
C PRO A 110 5.72 -5.50 8.08
N GLN A 111 4.59 -5.17 8.68
CA GLN A 111 3.53 -6.11 9.01
C GLN A 111 2.23 -5.72 8.34
N MET A 112 1.53 -6.71 7.85
CA MET A 112 0.18 -6.59 7.34
C MET A 112 -0.78 -7.48 8.13
N LEU A 113 -2.03 -7.07 8.16
CA LEU A 113 -3.13 -7.76 8.81
C LEU A 113 -4.15 -8.21 7.75
N PHE A 114 -4.62 -9.43 7.86
CA PHE A 114 -5.71 -9.96 7.04
C PHE A 114 -6.44 -11.09 7.77
N THR A 115 -7.62 -11.45 7.27
CA THR A 115 -8.45 -12.49 7.87
C THR A 115 -8.63 -13.66 6.92
N ILE A 116 -8.44 -14.88 7.41
CA ILE A 116 -8.71 -16.14 6.69
C ILE A 116 -9.54 -17.05 7.57
N ALA A 117 -10.71 -17.46 7.12
CA ALA A 117 -11.62 -18.37 7.84
C ALA A 117 -11.83 -17.93 9.31
N GLY A 118 -12.11 -16.65 9.55
CA GLY A 118 -12.33 -16.07 10.86
C GLY A 118 -11.09 -15.99 11.75
N LYS A 119 -9.89 -16.17 11.20
CA LYS A 119 -8.63 -15.98 11.92
C LYS A 119 -7.99 -14.68 11.48
N PHE A 120 -7.63 -13.83 12.42
CA PHE A 120 -6.79 -12.66 12.21
C PHE A 120 -5.34 -13.08 12.14
N ILE A 121 -4.66 -12.76 11.05
CA ILE A 121 -3.28 -13.14 10.78
C ILE A 121 -2.45 -11.88 10.64
N VAL A 122 -1.43 -11.73 11.48
CA VAL A 122 -0.39 -10.73 11.33
C VAL A 122 0.80 -11.38 10.63
N TYR A 123 1.20 -10.80 9.53
CA TYR A 123 2.23 -11.33 8.66
C TYR A 123 3.33 -10.30 8.40
N ASP A 124 4.57 -10.68 8.64
CA ASP A 124 5.74 -9.87 8.31
C ASP A 124 6.13 -10.13 6.84
N PHE A 125 5.89 -9.15 5.98
CA PHE A 125 6.14 -9.29 4.55
C PHE A 125 7.60 -9.08 4.15
N LYS A 126 8.46 -8.51 5.02
CA LYS A 126 9.91 -8.44 4.77
C LYS A 126 10.62 -9.73 5.15
N ASN A 127 10.23 -10.32 6.28
CA ASN A 127 10.81 -11.57 6.76
C ASN A 127 10.07 -12.81 6.25
N ASN A 128 8.95 -12.61 5.53
CA ASN A 128 8.11 -13.65 4.93
C ASN A 128 7.67 -14.70 5.96
N GLN A 129 7.06 -14.26 7.06
CA GLN A 129 6.67 -15.12 8.18
C GLN A 129 5.36 -14.70 8.84
N VAL A 130 4.62 -15.65 9.39
CA VAL A 130 3.48 -15.40 10.27
C VAL A 130 4.01 -14.93 11.62
N VAL A 131 3.58 -13.73 12.06
CA VAL A 131 3.93 -13.18 13.37
C VAL A 131 2.97 -13.67 14.43
N SER A 132 1.66 -13.62 14.14
CA SER A 132 0.63 -14.10 15.04
C SER A 132 -0.62 -14.55 14.29
N THR A 133 -1.35 -15.45 14.90
CA THR A 133 -2.68 -15.89 14.46
C THR A 133 -3.61 -15.89 15.64
N LEU A 134 -4.74 -15.20 15.53
CA LEU A 134 -5.73 -15.09 16.57
C LEU A 134 -7.11 -15.47 16.02
N LYS A 135 -7.79 -16.42 16.65
CA LYS A 135 -9.14 -16.84 16.29
C LYS A 135 -10.09 -16.49 17.44
N PRO A 136 -11.12 -15.67 17.22
CA PRO A 136 -12.23 -15.50 18.14
C PRO A 136 -12.93 -16.84 18.40
N LYS A 137 -13.74 -16.91 19.44
CA LYS A 137 -14.56 -18.10 19.72
C LYS A 137 -15.58 -18.33 18.61
N ASP A 138 -15.96 -19.58 18.41
CA ASP A 138 -17.00 -19.90 17.45
C ASP A 138 -18.34 -19.22 17.88
N GLY A 139 -19.04 -18.66 16.89
CA GLY A 139 -20.23 -17.84 17.13
C GLY A 139 -19.92 -16.37 17.47
N ALA A 140 -18.68 -15.92 17.27
CA ALA A 140 -18.32 -14.50 17.37
C ALA A 140 -18.93 -13.71 16.23
N ASP A 141 -19.45 -12.53 16.57
CA ASP A 141 -19.93 -11.50 15.65
C ASP A 141 -19.28 -10.16 15.98
N ASN A 142 -19.33 -9.20 15.03
CA ASN A 142 -18.81 -7.84 15.20
C ASN A 142 -17.33 -7.82 15.64
N GLU A 143 -16.53 -8.63 14.97
CA GLU A 143 -15.11 -8.78 15.26
C GLU A 143 -14.33 -7.52 14.87
N ASP A 144 -13.54 -6.99 15.80
CA ASP A 144 -12.65 -5.83 15.57
C ASP A 144 -11.27 -6.09 16.15
N TYR A 145 -10.24 -5.88 15.33
CA TYR A 145 -8.84 -6.06 15.70
C TYR A 145 -8.18 -4.74 16.08
N CYS A 146 -7.75 -4.64 17.33
CA CYS A 146 -7.00 -3.50 17.82
C CYS A 146 -5.48 -3.69 17.55
N ALA A 147 -4.96 -2.97 16.56
CA ALA A 147 -3.55 -3.03 16.18
C ALA A 147 -2.58 -2.60 17.30
N ALA A 148 -3.00 -1.67 18.17
CA ALA A 148 -2.17 -1.16 19.25
C ALA A 148 -1.93 -2.20 20.35
N SER A 149 -2.94 -3.03 20.67
CA SER A 149 -2.85 -4.05 21.72
C SER A 149 -2.67 -5.47 21.20
N GLY A 150 -2.93 -5.71 19.90
CA GLY A 150 -2.96 -7.04 19.31
C GLY A 150 -4.17 -7.89 19.76
N ASN A 151 -5.20 -7.26 20.31
CA ASN A 151 -6.40 -7.93 20.78
C ASN A 151 -7.52 -7.91 19.74
N VAL A 152 -8.41 -8.90 19.80
CA VAL A 152 -9.68 -8.87 19.07
C VAL A 152 -10.82 -8.72 20.06
N ALA A 153 -11.66 -7.71 19.85
CA ALA A 153 -12.96 -7.58 20.49
C ALA A 153 -14.03 -8.22 19.60
N TYR A 154 -15.02 -8.89 20.19
CA TYR A 154 -16.13 -9.50 19.47
C TYR A 154 -17.33 -9.69 20.39
N THR A 155 -18.50 -9.92 19.80
CA THR A 155 -19.71 -10.22 20.56
C THR A 155 -20.14 -11.68 20.38
N ILE A 156 -20.77 -12.26 21.40
CA ILE A 156 -21.55 -13.50 21.30
C ILE A 156 -22.88 -13.23 21.99
N GLY A 157 -23.98 -13.24 21.23
CA GLY A 157 -25.27 -12.78 21.71
C GLY A 157 -25.17 -11.34 22.19
N ASN A 158 -25.58 -11.05 23.43
CA ASN A 158 -25.56 -9.71 24.02
C ASN A 158 -24.28 -9.40 24.83
N ASN A 159 -23.26 -10.27 24.80
CA ASN A 159 -22.06 -10.10 25.60
C ASN A 159 -20.87 -9.70 24.74
N LEU A 160 -20.04 -8.78 25.27
CA LEU A 160 -18.76 -8.37 24.68
C LEU A 160 -17.62 -9.18 25.26
N TYR A 161 -16.74 -9.63 24.38
CA TYR A 161 -15.54 -10.40 24.71
C TYR A 161 -14.31 -9.73 24.12
N ALA A 162 -13.16 -9.95 24.73
CA ALA A 162 -11.86 -9.64 24.16
C ALA A 162 -10.92 -10.82 24.32
N VAL A 163 -10.12 -11.09 23.28
CA VAL A 163 -9.09 -12.12 23.29
C VAL A 163 -7.77 -11.50 22.92
N SER A 164 -6.74 -11.84 23.71
CA SER A 164 -5.37 -11.42 23.46
C SER A 164 -4.57 -12.56 22.86
N TYR A 165 -3.58 -12.24 22.03
CA TYR A 165 -2.55 -13.20 21.68
C TYR A 165 -1.68 -13.47 22.91
N THR A 166 -1.92 -14.59 23.57
CA THR A 166 -0.95 -15.15 24.52
C THR A 166 0.07 -15.94 23.71
N HIS A 167 1.33 -15.57 23.78
CA HIS A 167 2.47 -16.26 23.18
C HIS A 167 2.39 -17.76 23.53
N LEU A 168 1.91 -18.57 22.61
CA LEU A 168 2.19 -19.99 22.62
C LEU A 168 3.64 -20.12 22.13
N THR A 169 4.57 -20.13 23.07
CA THR A 169 5.90 -20.67 22.80
C THR A 169 5.69 -22.11 22.37
N LEU A 170 5.92 -22.39 21.09
CA LEU A 170 6.00 -23.77 20.64
C LEU A 170 7.12 -24.44 21.44
N PRO A 171 6.87 -25.60 22.08
CA PRO A 171 7.95 -26.33 22.70
C PRO A 171 8.92 -26.72 21.58
N THR A 172 10.14 -26.20 21.67
CA THR A 172 11.27 -26.69 20.89
C THR A 172 11.60 -28.08 21.41
N ASN A 173 11.18 -29.11 20.68
CA ASN A 173 11.77 -30.44 20.77
C ASN A 173 12.90 -30.57 19.78
#